data_e5ee2a8ba242be4d6a3304ad3e7e2bfb
#
_entry.id   e5ee2a8ba242be4d6a3304ad3e7e2bfb
#
_cell.length_a   1.000
_cell.length_b   1.000
_cell.length_c   1.000
_cell.angle_alpha   90.00
_cell.angle_beta   90.00
_cell.angle_gamma   90.00
#
_symmetry.space_group_name_H-M   'P 1'
#
loop_
_entity.id
_entity.type
_entity.pdbx_description
1 polymer ?
#
loop_
_entity_poly.entity_id
_entity_poly.type
_entity_poly.pdbx_seq_one_letter_code
_entity_poly.pdbx_strand_id
1 'polypeptide(L)'
;HISTGVLGTQEIMRGLTDYGRGDIAYTLATNRTYPSWGFMTDHGATTIWELWNGDTANPRMNSGNHIMLLGDLVIWYYQYLAGIGQTSDSRGYSHIRLQPRIPEGLTHVNATHRSPYGLIESRWRRDGNMLHWQFTIPANTTAEVCIPLA
;
A
#
# COMPACT_ATOMS: atom_id res chain seq x y z
N HIS A 1 1.63 -15.86 -6.17
CA HIS A 1 2.66 -15.77 -5.13
C HIS A 1 3.77 -14.81 -5.53
N ILE A 2 4.40 -14.17 -4.56
CA ILE A 2 5.58 -13.35 -4.76
C ILE A 2 6.80 -14.28 -4.65
N SER A 3 7.62 -14.33 -5.72
CA SER A 3 8.87 -15.08 -5.73
C SER A 3 10.11 -14.19 -5.93
N THR A 4 9.92 -12.89 -5.78
CA THR A 4 11.01 -11.91 -5.91
C THR A 4 11.78 -11.78 -4.60
N GLY A 5 13.06 -11.42 -4.70
CA GLY A 5 13.84 -10.92 -3.58
C GLY A 5 13.56 -9.45 -3.29
N VAL A 6 14.36 -8.84 -2.42
CA VAL A 6 14.20 -7.47 -1.90
C VAL A 6 13.95 -6.44 -3.00
N LEU A 7 14.78 -6.40 -4.04
CA LEU A 7 14.67 -5.40 -5.11
C LEU A 7 13.39 -5.57 -5.94
N GLY A 8 13.04 -6.81 -6.27
CA GLY A 8 11.83 -7.07 -7.07
C GLY A 8 10.53 -6.83 -6.32
N THR A 9 10.52 -7.04 -5.01
CA THR A 9 9.34 -6.80 -4.17
C THR A 9 8.99 -5.32 -4.16
N GLN A 10 9.96 -4.44 -4.22
CA GLN A 10 9.79 -2.99 -4.28
C GLN A 10 8.92 -2.54 -5.45
N GLU A 11 9.14 -3.11 -6.61
CA GLU A 11 8.53 -2.64 -7.85
C GLU A 11 7.24 -3.39 -8.21
N ILE A 12 7.07 -4.63 -7.71
CA ILE A 12 5.98 -5.48 -8.17
C ILE A 12 4.60 -4.92 -7.85
N MET A 13 4.39 -4.42 -6.64
CA MET A 13 3.08 -3.91 -6.19
C MET A 13 2.69 -2.64 -6.92
N ARG A 14 3.64 -1.72 -7.08
CA ARG A 14 3.47 -0.46 -7.80
C ARG A 14 3.30 -0.70 -9.28
N GLY A 15 4.22 -1.45 -9.89
CA GLY A 15 4.17 -1.74 -11.32
C GLY A 15 2.87 -2.44 -11.73
N LEU A 16 2.43 -3.47 -11.00
CA LEU A 16 1.15 -4.11 -11.29
C LEU A 16 -0.01 -3.11 -11.26
N THR A 17 -0.05 -2.24 -10.25
CA THR A 17 -1.14 -1.28 -10.10
C THR A 17 -1.10 -0.18 -11.17
N ASP A 18 0.08 0.34 -11.49
CA ASP A 18 0.27 1.37 -12.53
C ASP A 18 -0.09 0.88 -13.93
N TYR A 19 0.14 -0.42 -14.20
CA TYR A 19 -0.27 -1.07 -15.45
C TYR A 19 -1.69 -1.67 -15.42
N GLY A 20 -2.54 -1.24 -14.46
CA GLY A 20 -3.95 -1.62 -14.41
C GLY A 20 -4.24 -3.00 -13.81
N ARG A 21 -3.23 -3.64 -13.17
CA ARG A 21 -3.38 -4.96 -12.54
C ARG A 21 -3.38 -4.86 -10.99
N GLY A 22 -4.08 -3.84 -10.47
CA GLY A 22 -4.31 -3.70 -9.04
C GLY A 22 -5.02 -4.90 -8.39
N ASP A 23 -5.80 -5.65 -9.16
CA ASP A 23 -6.41 -6.93 -8.80
C ASP A 23 -5.36 -7.97 -8.39
N ILE A 24 -4.29 -8.11 -9.18
CA ILE A 24 -3.18 -9.02 -8.88
C ILE A 24 -2.40 -8.51 -7.66
N ALA A 25 -2.11 -7.21 -7.60
CA ALA A 25 -1.41 -6.62 -6.45
C ALA A 25 -2.18 -6.89 -5.15
N TYR A 26 -3.50 -6.71 -5.15
CA TYR A 26 -4.35 -7.00 -4.00
C TYR A 26 -4.35 -8.49 -3.62
N THR A 27 -4.43 -9.37 -4.62
CA THR A 27 -4.31 -10.82 -4.39
C THR A 27 -2.96 -11.19 -3.75
N LEU A 28 -1.86 -10.58 -4.20
CA LEU A 28 -0.54 -10.80 -3.60
C LEU A 28 -0.48 -10.30 -2.16
N ALA A 29 -1.02 -9.10 -1.89
CA ALA A 29 -1.04 -8.49 -0.56
C ALA A 29 -1.86 -9.29 0.46
N THR A 30 -2.94 -9.94 0.03
CA THR A 30 -3.86 -10.70 0.88
C THR A 30 -3.58 -12.19 0.93
N ASN A 31 -2.63 -12.68 0.14
CA ASN A 31 -2.26 -14.09 0.13
C ASN A 31 -1.67 -14.52 1.48
N ARG A 32 -2.07 -15.73 1.94
CA ARG A 32 -1.61 -16.32 3.20
C ARG A 32 -0.80 -17.60 3.02
N THR A 33 -0.68 -18.10 1.78
CA THR A 33 0.14 -19.29 1.51
C THR A 33 1.55 -18.89 1.07
N TYR A 34 2.53 -19.74 1.36
CA TYR A 34 3.94 -19.49 1.03
C TYR A 34 4.17 -19.33 -0.49
N PRO A 35 4.99 -18.37 -0.91
CA PRO A 35 5.56 -17.27 -0.15
C PRO A 35 4.61 -16.05 -0.14
N SER A 36 4.41 -15.43 1.02
CA SER A 36 3.58 -14.22 1.16
C SER A 36 3.80 -13.55 2.53
N TRP A 37 3.36 -12.30 2.67
CA TRP A 37 3.34 -11.60 3.95
C TRP A 37 2.37 -12.24 4.94
N GLY A 38 1.21 -12.72 4.46
CA GLY A 38 0.26 -13.44 5.29
C GLY A 38 0.83 -14.75 5.85
N PHE A 39 1.65 -15.47 5.07
CA PHE A 39 2.40 -16.63 5.57
C PHE A 39 3.31 -16.25 6.74
N MET A 40 4.10 -15.17 6.63
CA MET A 40 4.95 -14.73 7.73
C MET A 40 4.14 -14.48 9.00
N THR A 41 2.99 -13.78 8.88
CA THR A 41 2.10 -13.49 10.01
C THR A 41 1.57 -14.77 10.66
N ASP A 42 1.15 -15.76 9.86
CA ASP A 42 0.61 -17.02 10.35
C ASP A 42 1.68 -17.90 11.03
N HIS A 43 2.97 -17.65 10.72
CA HIS A 43 4.11 -18.35 11.30
C HIS A 43 4.82 -17.54 12.40
N GLY A 44 4.12 -16.57 13.00
CA GLY A 44 4.55 -15.85 14.19
C GLY A 44 5.49 -14.67 13.95
N ALA A 45 5.56 -14.16 12.71
CA ALA A 45 6.29 -12.93 12.44
C ALA A 45 5.65 -11.74 13.18
N THR A 46 6.44 -11.02 13.95
CA THR A 46 6.06 -9.74 14.58
C THR A 46 6.54 -8.53 13.77
N THR A 47 7.44 -8.79 12.83
CA THR A 47 7.98 -7.84 11.86
C THR A 47 8.14 -8.54 10.51
N ILE A 48 8.55 -7.84 9.46
CA ILE A 48 8.84 -8.46 8.16
C ILE A 48 10.18 -9.17 8.20
N TRP A 49 10.20 -10.44 7.82
CA TRP A 49 11.42 -11.21 7.65
C TRP A 49 12.10 -10.88 6.31
N GLU A 50 13.42 -11.02 6.27
CA GLU A 50 14.21 -10.87 5.04
C GLU A 50 13.89 -11.96 4.02
N LEU A 51 13.79 -13.20 4.49
CA LEU A 51 13.44 -14.36 3.68
C LEU A 51 11.97 -14.76 3.92
N TRP A 52 11.29 -15.18 2.87
CA TRP A 52 9.90 -15.62 2.96
C TRP A 52 9.67 -16.77 3.96
N ASN A 53 10.67 -17.63 4.17
CA ASN A 53 10.67 -18.72 5.15
C ASN A 53 11.49 -18.40 6.40
N GLY A 54 11.40 -17.19 6.92
CA GLY A 54 12.19 -16.72 8.06
C GLY A 54 12.06 -17.56 9.33
N ASP A 55 10.94 -18.30 9.48
CA ASP A 55 10.70 -19.26 10.55
C ASP A 55 11.62 -20.49 10.51
N THR A 56 12.06 -20.89 9.33
CA THR A 56 12.92 -22.07 9.09
C THR A 56 14.29 -21.73 8.52
N ALA A 57 14.51 -20.46 8.17
CA ALA A 57 15.77 -19.99 7.60
C ALA A 57 16.91 -20.02 8.63
N ASN A 58 18.15 -20.17 8.13
CA ASN A 58 19.33 -20.06 8.99
C ASN A 58 19.39 -18.66 9.62
N PRO A 59 19.33 -18.53 10.96
CA PRO A 59 19.30 -17.25 11.63
C PRO A 59 20.58 -16.40 11.47
N ARG A 60 21.67 -17.00 11.00
CA ARG A 60 22.90 -16.26 10.64
C ARG A 60 22.84 -15.60 9.26
N MET A 61 21.87 -15.98 8.44
CA MET A 61 21.70 -15.54 7.06
C MET A 61 20.33 -14.91 6.80
N ASN A 62 19.56 -14.66 7.85
CA ASN A 62 18.21 -14.12 7.75
C ASN A 62 17.99 -13.08 8.86
N SER A 63 17.48 -11.92 8.50
CA SER A 63 17.01 -10.94 9.47
C SER A 63 15.53 -11.19 9.78
N GLY A 64 15.21 -11.32 11.06
CA GLY A 64 13.82 -11.38 11.53
C GLY A 64 13.13 -10.02 11.55
N ASN A 65 13.83 -8.94 11.21
CA ASN A 65 13.31 -7.57 11.19
C ASN A 65 13.92 -6.79 10.01
N HIS A 66 13.43 -7.04 8.81
CA HIS A 66 13.96 -6.45 7.59
C HIS A 66 13.08 -5.28 7.10
N ILE A 67 13.27 -4.14 7.72
CA ILE A 67 12.40 -2.95 7.57
C ILE A 67 12.26 -2.45 6.12
N MET A 68 13.24 -2.69 5.27
CA MET A 68 13.19 -2.28 3.86
C MET A 68 12.03 -2.93 3.11
N LEU A 69 11.68 -4.18 3.43
CA LEU A 69 10.55 -4.88 2.82
C LEU A 69 9.19 -4.41 3.33
N LEU A 70 9.13 -3.82 4.52
CA LEU A 70 7.92 -3.23 5.06
C LEU A 70 7.50 -1.98 4.27
N GLY A 71 8.48 -1.13 3.90
CA GLY A 71 8.22 0.14 3.27
C GLY A 71 7.41 0.02 1.98
N ASP A 72 7.67 -0.99 1.18
CA ASP A 72 7.02 -1.16 -0.11
C ASP A 72 5.53 -1.45 -0.01
N LEU A 73 5.15 -2.35 0.89
CA LEU A 73 3.74 -2.68 1.12
C LEU A 73 3.00 -1.49 1.75
N VAL A 74 3.62 -0.78 2.70
CA VAL A 74 3.03 0.40 3.34
C VAL A 74 2.86 1.54 2.33
N ILE A 75 3.86 1.80 1.47
CA ILE A 75 3.75 2.79 0.38
C ILE A 75 2.57 2.44 -0.53
N TRP A 76 2.43 1.17 -0.90
CA TRP A 76 1.32 0.74 -1.74
C TRP A 76 -0.04 0.96 -1.07
N TYR A 77 -0.18 0.67 0.23
CA TYR A 77 -1.42 0.94 0.97
C TYR A 77 -1.79 2.43 0.94
N TYR A 78 -0.82 3.32 1.18
CA TYR A 78 -1.08 4.75 1.23
C TYR A 78 -1.30 5.35 -0.16
N GLN A 79 -0.41 5.09 -1.11
CA GLN A 79 -0.46 5.74 -2.42
C GLN A 79 -1.55 5.17 -3.32
N TYR A 80 -1.85 3.87 -3.20
CA TYR A 80 -2.80 3.23 -4.10
C TYR A 80 -4.13 2.91 -3.43
N LEU A 81 -4.18 2.22 -2.30
CA LEU A 81 -5.47 1.89 -1.70
C LEU A 81 -6.14 3.11 -1.07
N ALA A 82 -5.41 3.90 -0.30
CA ALA A 82 -5.91 5.15 0.26
C ALA A 82 -5.92 6.28 -0.78
N GLY A 83 -5.05 6.19 -1.80
CA GLY A 83 -4.90 7.18 -2.85
C GLY A 83 -4.24 8.47 -2.39
N ILE A 84 -3.44 8.45 -1.32
CA ILE A 84 -2.73 9.63 -0.81
C ILE A 84 -1.35 9.68 -1.47
N GLY A 85 -1.20 10.53 -2.46
CA GLY A 85 0.04 10.78 -3.18
C GLY A 85 0.33 12.27 -3.33
N GLN A 86 1.34 12.59 -4.10
CA GLN A 86 1.65 13.97 -4.48
C GLN A 86 1.98 14.05 -5.97
N THR A 87 1.81 15.22 -6.55
CA THR A 87 2.17 15.52 -7.94
C THR A 87 3.70 15.63 -8.07
N SER A 88 4.24 15.50 -9.28
CA SER A 88 5.68 15.50 -9.52
C SER A 88 6.37 16.85 -9.19
N ASP A 89 5.63 17.94 -9.21
CA ASP A 89 6.08 19.29 -8.85
C ASP A 89 5.89 19.62 -7.37
N SER A 90 5.21 18.75 -6.61
CA SER A 90 4.94 18.94 -5.20
C SER A 90 6.20 18.88 -4.34
N ARG A 91 6.20 19.64 -3.26
CA ARG A 91 7.21 19.57 -2.20
C ARG A 91 6.51 19.36 -0.86
N GLY A 92 6.74 18.17 -0.25
CA GLY A 92 6.17 17.82 1.05
C GLY A 92 4.65 17.82 1.09
N TYR A 93 3.98 17.46 -0.01
CA TYR A 93 2.51 17.49 -0.16
C TYR A 93 1.92 18.89 -0.28
N SER A 94 2.64 19.88 -0.81
CA SER A 94 2.05 21.17 -1.18
C SER A 94 0.98 21.03 -2.27
N HIS A 95 1.18 20.08 -3.19
CA HIS A 95 0.23 19.68 -4.22
C HIS A 95 -0.06 18.17 -4.06
N ILE A 96 -1.23 17.86 -3.55
CA ILE A 96 -1.65 16.51 -3.20
C ILE A 96 -2.31 15.87 -4.43
N ARG A 97 -2.08 14.58 -4.64
CA ARG A 97 -2.90 13.76 -5.55
C ARG A 97 -3.71 12.79 -4.72
N LEU A 98 -5.02 12.85 -4.85
CA LEU A 98 -5.95 11.92 -4.25
C LEU A 98 -6.51 11.00 -5.35
N GLN A 99 -6.09 9.73 -5.36
CA GLN A 99 -6.43 8.78 -6.41
C GLN A 99 -6.48 7.34 -5.87
N PRO A 100 -7.53 6.97 -5.12
CA PRO A 100 -7.65 5.62 -4.61
C PRO A 100 -7.84 4.61 -5.73
N ARG A 101 -7.22 3.43 -5.58
CA ARG A 101 -7.50 2.24 -6.37
C ARG A 101 -8.34 1.30 -5.52
N ILE A 102 -9.47 0.88 -6.05
CA ILE A 102 -10.48 0.12 -5.30
C ILE A 102 -10.53 -1.30 -5.87
N PRO A 103 -9.68 -2.22 -5.37
CA PRO A 103 -9.70 -3.59 -5.83
C PRO A 103 -10.99 -4.29 -5.41
N GLU A 104 -11.40 -5.28 -6.19
CA GLU A 104 -12.51 -6.13 -5.83
C GLU A 104 -12.23 -6.86 -4.50
N GLY A 105 -13.24 -7.02 -3.66
CA GLY A 105 -13.11 -7.64 -2.34
C GLY A 105 -12.69 -6.69 -1.21
N LEU A 106 -12.16 -5.50 -1.51
CA LEU A 106 -11.91 -4.47 -0.49
C LEU A 106 -13.11 -3.53 -0.39
N THR A 107 -13.70 -3.43 0.79
CA THR A 107 -14.94 -2.68 1.01
C THR A 107 -14.73 -1.27 1.56
N HIS A 108 -13.61 -1.02 2.22
CA HIS A 108 -13.31 0.28 2.80
C HIS A 108 -11.82 0.48 3.07
N VAL A 109 -11.40 1.73 3.09
CA VAL A 109 -10.08 2.18 3.58
C VAL A 109 -10.27 3.43 4.42
N ASN A 110 -9.49 3.55 5.47
CA ASN A 110 -9.40 4.74 6.31
C ASN A 110 -7.93 5.02 6.59
N ALA A 111 -7.40 6.09 6.02
CA ALA A 111 -5.99 6.43 6.10
C ALA A 111 -5.79 7.91 6.42
N THR A 112 -4.75 8.18 7.19
CA THR A 112 -4.30 9.53 7.50
C THR A 112 -2.80 9.64 7.30
N HIS A 113 -2.35 10.76 6.77
CA HIS A 113 -0.93 11.08 6.59
C HIS A 113 -0.65 12.49 7.12
N ARG A 114 0.33 12.61 8.01
CA ARG A 114 0.75 13.91 8.53
C ARG A 114 1.89 14.46 7.68
N SER A 115 1.56 15.42 6.84
CA SER A 115 2.54 16.17 6.03
C SER A 115 3.11 17.36 6.81
N PRO A 116 4.15 18.04 6.30
CA PRO A 116 4.62 19.32 6.85
C PRO A 116 3.54 20.42 6.91
N TYR A 117 2.53 20.37 6.04
CA TYR A 117 1.41 21.31 6.01
C TYR A 117 0.28 20.95 6.97
N GLY A 118 0.20 19.71 7.43
CA GLY A 118 -0.85 19.23 8.32
C GLY A 118 -1.37 17.85 7.94
N LEU A 119 -2.54 17.52 8.46
CA LEU A 119 -3.17 16.21 8.30
C LEU A 119 -3.87 16.11 6.93
N ILE A 120 -3.55 15.03 6.21
CA ILE A 120 -4.27 14.59 5.03
C ILE A 120 -5.07 13.36 5.43
N GLU A 121 -6.34 13.31 5.07
CA GLU A 121 -7.22 12.16 5.30
C GLU A 121 -7.81 11.67 3.99
N SER A 122 -7.94 10.35 3.85
CA SER A 122 -8.69 9.69 2.79
C SER A 122 -9.45 8.52 3.38
N ARG A 123 -10.78 8.56 3.30
CA ARG A 123 -11.69 7.55 3.83
C ARG A 123 -12.70 7.20 2.76
N TRP A 124 -12.67 5.97 2.28
CA TRP A 124 -13.69 5.53 1.35
C TRP A 124 -14.34 4.22 1.79
N ARG A 125 -15.58 4.06 1.36
CA ARG A 125 -16.37 2.85 1.55
C ARG A 125 -17.13 2.55 0.27
N ARG A 126 -17.11 1.32 -0.15
CA ARG A 126 -17.90 0.80 -1.27
C ARG A 126 -19.15 0.08 -0.73
N ASP A 127 -20.30 0.46 -1.26
CA ASP A 127 -21.59 -0.17 -0.97
C ASP A 127 -22.24 -0.54 -2.31
N GLY A 128 -22.13 -1.82 -2.68
CA GLY A 128 -22.49 -2.28 -4.03
C GLY A 128 -21.71 -1.51 -5.10
N ASN A 129 -22.42 -0.80 -5.96
CA ASN A 129 -21.84 0.03 -7.02
C ASN A 129 -21.62 1.49 -6.58
N MET A 130 -21.91 1.82 -5.34
CA MET A 130 -21.76 3.17 -4.84
C MET A 130 -20.45 3.32 -4.06
N LEU A 131 -19.69 4.35 -4.37
CA LEU A 131 -18.49 4.75 -3.64
C LEU A 131 -18.80 6.00 -2.81
N HIS A 132 -18.64 5.88 -1.49
CA HIS A 132 -18.63 7.02 -0.58
C HIS A 132 -17.18 7.35 -0.25
N TRP A 133 -16.73 8.51 -0.65
CA TRP A 133 -15.36 8.94 -0.41
C TRP A 133 -15.32 10.32 0.25
N GLN A 134 -14.70 10.40 1.40
CA GLN A 134 -14.47 11.61 2.17
C GLN A 134 -12.97 11.83 2.30
N PHE A 135 -12.52 13.05 2.09
CA PHE A 135 -11.12 13.41 2.26
C PHE A 135 -10.97 14.82 2.84
N THR A 136 -9.83 15.03 3.49
CA THR A 136 -9.43 16.32 4.07
C THR A 136 -8.02 16.64 3.60
N ILE A 137 -7.79 17.89 3.21
CA ILE A 137 -6.46 18.42 2.91
C ILE A 137 -6.14 19.59 3.83
N PRO A 138 -4.87 19.80 4.20
CA PRO A 138 -4.49 20.90 5.09
C PRO A 138 -4.59 22.25 4.39
N ALA A 139 -4.68 23.32 5.18
CA ALA A 139 -4.63 24.69 4.68
C ALA A 139 -3.35 24.97 3.90
N ASN A 140 -3.40 25.89 2.94
CA ASN A 140 -2.29 26.25 2.07
C ASN A 140 -1.76 25.12 1.18
N THR A 141 -2.59 24.11 0.90
CA THR A 141 -2.31 23.05 -0.06
C THR A 141 -3.39 22.99 -1.13
N THR A 142 -3.07 22.34 -2.25
CA THR A 142 -4.05 22.05 -3.31
C THR A 142 -4.13 20.55 -3.52
N ALA A 143 -5.24 20.06 -4.08
CA ALA A 143 -5.38 18.64 -4.43
C ALA A 143 -5.94 18.46 -5.83
N GLU A 144 -5.31 17.54 -6.57
CA GLU A 144 -5.87 16.90 -7.75
C GLU A 144 -6.64 15.66 -7.29
N VAL A 145 -7.95 15.66 -7.54
CA VAL A 145 -8.83 14.55 -7.13
C VAL A 145 -9.22 13.73 -8.34
N CYS A 146 -8.73 12.50 -8.42
CA CYS A 146 -9.02 11.57 -9.50
C CYS A 146 -10.08 10.56 -9.01
N ILE A 147 -11.32 10.73 -9.47
CA ILE A 147 -12.43 9.83 -9.11
C ILE A 147 -12.25 8.52 -9.86
N PRO A 148 -12.21 7.36 -9.15
CA PRO A 148 -12.16 6.08 -9.83
C PRO A 148 -13.47 5.87 -10.62
N LEU A 149 -13.32 5.63 -11.91
CA LEU A 149 -14.44 5.18 -12.74
C LEU A 149 -14.62 3.67 -12.56
N ALA A 150 -15.87 3.24 -12.44
CA ALA A 150 -16.23 1.83 -12.29
C ALA A 150 -15.96 1.05 -13.58
#